data_a0d27aaf82dea1e6e27af740e740e725
#
_entry.id   a0d27aaf82dea1e6e27af740e740e725
#
_cell.length_a   1.000
_cell.length_b   1.000
_cell.length_c   1.000
_cell.angle_alpha   90.00
_cell.angle_beta   90.00
_cell.angle_gamma   90.00
#
_symmetry.space_group_name_H-M   'P 1'
#
loop_
_entity.id
_entity.type
_entity.pdbx_description
1 polymer ?
#
loop_
_entity_poly.entity_id
_entity_poly.type
_entity_poly.pdbx_seq_one_letter_code
_entity_poly.pdbx_strand_id
1 'polypeptide(L)'
;MDYLTRTYRVPKWITSIALFLFFLSLGITFVIFFEPMYHWSIGWFGVEKLTGYSADTLKMNYHELIGYLTNPLNDTLKMTDFPSSEQGLFHFFEVKRLFFVNFAVLLASGLISFFGVRYLRQRRQTWQLRRPIRWLVLIPVVVCFAIAAFFDTLFVKFHQVFFNNDAWMFDPKNDPIILALPEEFFMLCFAVVFTFLLVGLFGTNVAIKRLKEI
;
A
#
# COMPACT_ATOMS: atom_id res chain seq x y z
N MET A 1 26.36 34.52 -0.02
CA MET A 1 24.99 34.19 0.54
C MET A 1 24.42 32.87 0.05
N ASP A 2 25.02 32.23 -0.96
CA ASP A 2 24.44 31.01 -1.61
C ASP A 2 24.81 29.65 -0.99
N TYR A 3 25.90 29.53 -0.26
CA TYR A 3 26.34 28.25 0.30
C TYR A 3 25.42 27.72 1.40
N LEU A 4 24.86 28.57 2.24
CA LEU A 4 23.96 28.17 3.32
C LEU A 4 22.60 27.70 2.79
N THR A 5 22.09 28.25 1.70
CA THR A 5 20.81 27.84 1.09
C THR A 5 20.92 26.49 0.37
N ARG A 6 22.10 26.14 -0.15
CA ARG A 6 22.34 24.88 -0.84
C ARG A 6 22.41 23.68 0.11
N THR A 7 23.01 23.87 1.30
CA THR A 7 23.19 22.79 2.30
C THR A 7 21.87 22.24 2.87
N TYR A 8 20.77 23.01 2.84
CA TYR A 8 19.47 22.60 3.39
C TYR A 8 18.46 22.12 2.35
N ARG A 9 18.81 22.14 1.05
CA ARG A 9 17.91 21.66 -0.01
C ARG A 9 17.75 20.15 0.04
N VAL A 10 18.83 19.42 0.23
CA VAL A 10 18.84 17.95 0.24
C VAL A 10 18.06 17.36 1.43
N PRO A 11 18.28 17.79 2.69
CA PRO A 11 17.57 17.23 3.83
C PRO A 11 16.04 17.37 3.73
N LYS A 12 15.50 18.48 3.23
CA LYS A 12 14.06 18.68 3.13
C LYS A 12 13.38 17.76 2.10
N TRP A 13 14.03 17.52 0.95
CA TRP A 13 13.49 16.63 -0.07
C TRP A 13 13.57 15.18 0.37
N ILE A 14 14.70 14.75 0.94
CA ILE A 14 14.85 13.39 1.49
C ILE A 14 13.78 13.15 2.56
N THR A 15 13.61 14.07 3.52
CA THR A 15 12.61 13.95 4.59
C THR A 15 11.19 13.93 4.01
N SER A 16 10.89 14.75 3.01
CA SER A 16 9.55 14.79 2.43
C SER A 16 9.22 13.53 1.61
N ILE A 17 10.18 13.00 0.87
CA ILE A 17 10.03 11.73 0.15
C ILE A 17 9.90 10.58 1.14
N ALA A 18 10.69 10.58 2.22
CA ALA A 18 10.57 9.58 3.27
C ALA A 18 9.19 9.62 3.95
N LEU A 19 8.66 10.81 4.26
CA LEU A 19 7.30 10.95 4.80
C LEU A 19 6.24 10.43 3.82
N PHE A 20 6.38 10.69 2.52
CA PHE A 20 5.49 10.16 1.49
C PHE A 20 5.54 8.62 1.47
N LEU A 21 6.73 8.03 1.40
CA LEU A 21 6.91 6.57 1.40
C LEU A 21 6.43 5.95 2.71
N PHE A 22 6.64 6.60 3.84
CA PHE A 22 6.18 6.15 5.15
C PHE A 22 4.65 6.02 5.19
N PHE A 23 3.91 7.08 4.81
CA PHE A 23 2.45 7.04 4.84
C PHE A 23 1.87 6.11 3.76
N LEU A 24 2.50 6.00 2.60
CA LEU A 24 2.13 5.04 1.57
C LEU A 24 2.28 3.60 2.09
N SER A 25 3.46 3.25 2.59
CA SER A 25 3.73 1.90 3.13
C SER A 25 2.92 1.59 4.39
N LEU A 26 2.62 2.61 5.21
CA LEU A 26 1.74 2.46 6.38
C LEU A 26 0.31 2.12 5.94
N GLY A 27 -0.23 2.79 4.92
CA GLY A 27 -1.53 2.48 4.36
C GLY A 27 -1.58 1.08 3.76
N ILE A 28 -0.56 0.67 3.00
CA ILE A 28 -0.44 -0.70 2.46
C ILE A 28 -0.41 -1.72 3.62
N THR A 29 0.41 -1.49 4.64
CA THR A 29 0.53 -2.37 5.80
C THR A 29 -0.79 -2.45 6.58
N PHE A 30 -1.51 -1.32 6.72
CA PHE A 30 -2.83 -1.32 7.33
C PHE A 30 -3.80 -2.21 6.56
N VAL A 31 -3.89 -2.08 5.24
CA VAL A 31 -4.77 -2.90 4.40
C VAL A 31 -4.42 -4.39 4.49
N ILE A 32 -3.12 -4.74 4.51
CA ILE A 32 -2.66 -6.13 4.63
C ILE A 32 -3.18 -6.77 5.93
N PHE A 33 -3.09 -6.07 7.06
CA PHE A 33 -3.44 -6.64 8.37
C PHE A 33 -4.88 -6.36 8.81
N PHE A 34 -5.65 -5.53 8.08
CA PHE A 34 -7.02 -5.20 8.43
C PHE A 34 -8.01 -6.12 7.71
N GLU A 35 -8.01 -7.41 8.06
CA GLU A 35 -8.90 -8.44 7.51
C GLU A 35 -10.39 -8.08 7.57
N PRO A 36 -10.91 -7.31 8.56
CA PRO A 36 -12.31 -6.89 8.55
C PRO A 36 -12.76 -6.19 7.27
N MET A 37 -11.85 -5.51 6.55
CA MET A 37 -12.16 -4.89 5.26
C MET A 37 -12.57 -5.94 4.21
N TYR A 38 -11.86 -7.08 4.16
CA TYR A 38 -12.24 -8.20 3.31
C TYR A 38 -13.57 -8.81 3.77
N HIS A 39 -13.78 -8.99 5.07
CA HIS A 39 -15.02 -9.54 5.60
C HIS A 39 -16.25 -8.72 5.20
N TRP A 40 -16.14 -7.37 5.21
CA TRP A 40 -17.22 -6.50 4.73
C TRP A 40 -17.39 -6.57 3.21
N SER A 41 -16.29 -6.69 2.47
CA SER A 41 -16.33 -6.75 1.00
C SER A 41 -17.07 -7.97 0.48
N ILE A 42 -17.09 -9.09 1.21
CA ILE A 42 -17.84 -10.29 0.86
C ILE A 42 -19.33 -9.96 0.63
N GLY A 43 -19.94 -9.23 1.59
CA GLY A 43 -21.34 -8.82 1.48
C GLY A 43 -21.55 -7.70 0.47
N TRP A 44 -20.65 -6.69 0.45
CA TRP A 44 -20.80 -5.54 -0.44
C TRP A 44 -20.70 -5.89 -1.93
N PHE A 45 -19.83 -6.83 -2.28
CA PHE A 45 -19.58 -7.22 -3.67
C PHE A 45 -20.19 -8.56 -4.05
N GLY A 46 -20.94 -9.17 -3.13
CA GLY A 46 -21.68 -10.42 -3.40
C GLY A 46 -20.76 -11.61 -3.68
N VAL A 47 -19.59 -11.68 -3.03
CA VAL A 47 -18.54 -12.68 -3.29
C VAL A 47 -19.05 -14.12 -3.09
N GLU A 48 -19.99 -14.36 -2.15
CA GLU A 48 -20.62 -15.67 -1.95
C GLU A 48 -21.36 -16.15 -3.22
N LYS A 49 -22.02 -15.22 -3.93
CA LYS A 49 -22.72 -15.55 -5.19
C LYS A 49 -21.75 -15.80 -6.35
N LEU A 50 -20.62 -15.09 -6.37
CA LEU A 50 -19.60 -15.24 -7.40
C LEU A 50 -18.85 -16.56 -7.27
N THR A 51 -18.58 -16.99 -6.04
CA THR A 51 -17.76 -18.17 -5.75
C THR A 51 -18.56 -19.42 -5.46
N GLY A 52 -19.79 -19.28 -4.95
CA GLY A 52 -20.60 -20.38 -4.41
C GLY A 52 -20.16 -20.84 -3.01
N TYR A 53 -19.15 -20.20 -2.40
CA TYR A 53 -18.68 -20.51 -1.04
C TYR A 53 -19.37 -19.64 0.01
N SER A 54 -19.47 -20.16 1.25
CA SER A 54 -20.00 -19.38 2.37
C SER A 54 -19.04 -18.28 2.81
N ALA A 55 -19.55 -17.22 3.45
CA ALA A 55 -18.74 -16.14 3.98
C ALA A 55 -17.66 -16.65 4.94
N ASP A 56 -17.94 -17.67 5.75
CA ASP A 56 -16.96 -18.20 6.71
C ASP A 56 -15.85 -18.98 6.00
N THR A 57 -16.16 -19.74 4.95
CA THR A 57 -15.14 -20.38 4.09
C THR A 57 -14.24 -19.32 3.42
N LEU A 58 -14.84 -18.25 2.88
CA LEU A 58 -14.11 -17.17 2.24
C LEU A 58 -13.15 -16.47 3.22
N LYS A 59 -13.62 -16.15 4.43
CA LYS A 59 -12.80 -15.52 5.49
C LYS A 59 -11.63 -16.43 5.92
N MET A 60 -11.90 -17.73 6.08
CA MET A 60 -10.87 -18.69 6.48
C MET A 60 -9.75 -18.78 5.42
N ASN A 61 -10.10 -18.96 4.15
CA ASN A 61 -9.10 -19.04 3.08
C ASN A 61 -8.35 -17.71 2.88
N TYR A 62 -9.02 -16.56 3.07
CA TYR A 62 -8.36 -15.26 3.06
C TYR A 62 -7.34 -15.13 4.21
N HIS A 63 -7.71 -15.57 5.42
CA HIS A 63 -6.82 -15.59 6.57
C HIS A 63 -5.59 -16.47 6.32
N GLU A 64 -5.77 -17.66 5.74
CA GLU A 64 -4.68 -18.55 5.35
C GLU A 64 -3.75 -17.91 4.32
N LEU A 65 -4.31 -17.22 3.32
CA LEU A 65 -3.54 -16.47 2.32
C LEU A 65 -2.72 -15.35 2.97
N ILE A 66 -3.34 -14.50 3.80
CA ILE A 66 -2.64 -13.42 4.51
C ILE A 66 -1.59 -13.97 5.47
N GLY A 67 -1.90 -15.06 6.16
CA GLY A 67 -0.94 -15.77 7.01
C GLY A 67 0.30 -16.25 6.25
N TYR A 68 0.13 -16.78 5.04
CA TYR A 68 1.25 -17.12 4.16
C TYR A 68 2.03 -15.87 3.72
N LEU A 69 1.34 -14.83 3.26
CA LEU A 69 1.97 -13.64 2.69
C LEU A 69 2.75 -12.82 3.72
N THR A 70 2.38 -12.91 5.01
CA THR A 70 2.99 -12.11 6.08
C THR A 70 3.96 -12.88 6.98
N ASN A 71 3.94 -14.22 6.95
CA ASN A 71 4.84 -15.02 7.77
C ASN A 71 6.11 -15.44 6.99
N PRO A 72 7.31 -14.96 7.35
CA PRO A 72 8.54 -15.32 6.66
C PRO A 72 8.91 -16.81 6.75
N LEU A 73 8.41 -17.51 7.78
CA LEU A 73 8.71 -18.94 8.04
C LEU A 73 7.76 -19.90 7.32
N ASN A 74 6.73 -19.39 6.67
CA ASN A 74 5.78 -20.22 5.93
C ASN A 74 6.20 -20.29 4.46
N ASP A 75 6.83 -21.37 4.03
CA ASP A 75 7.40 -21.50 2.69
C ASP A 75 6.37 -21.92 1.63
N THR A 76 5.22 -22.45 2.02
CA THR A 76 4.22 -22.97 1.10
C THR A 76 2.84 -22.42 1.38
N LEU A 77 2.18 -21.87 0.34
CA LEU A 77 0.78 -21.48 0.41
C LEU A 77 -0.09 -22.75 0.41
N LYS A 78 -0.96 -22.84 1.40
CA LYS A 78 -2.02 -23.85 1.46
C LYS A 78 -3.32 -23.15 1.88
N MET A 79 -4.30 -23.19 1.02
CA MET A 79 -5.67 -22.76 1.30
C MET A 79 -6.53 -24.01 1.38
N THR A 80 -7.40 -24.06 2.39
CA THR A 80 -8.17 -25.29 2.70
C THR A 80 -9.14 -25.66 1.58
N ASP A 81 -9.82 -24.67 1.00
CA ASP A 81 -10.87 -24.89 0.01
C ASP A 81 -10.51 -24.43 -1.40
N PHE A 82 -9.45 -23.61 -1.55
CA PHE A 82 -9.03 -23.09 -2.84
C PHE A 82 -7.76 -23.79 -3.34
N PRO A 83 -7.86 -24.63 -4.37
CA PRO A 83 -6.67 -25.14 -5.06
C PRO A 83 -5.91 -23.98 -5.69
N SER A 84 -4.61 -24.16 -5.85
CA SER A 84 -3.74 -23.21 -6.52
C SER A 84 -2.87 -23.94 -7.55
N SER A 85 -2.82 -23.40 -8.76
CA SER A 85 -1.91 -23.87 -9.80
C SER A 85 -0.45 -23.52 -9.45
N GLU A 86 0.51 -24.11 -10.16
CA GLU A 86 1.93 -23.75 -10.02
C GLU A 86 2.15 -22.26 -10.33
N GLN A 87 1.45 -21.71 -11.32
CA GLN A 87 1.49 -20.28 -11.66
C GLN A 87 0.91 -19.42 -10.54
N GLY A 88 -0.22 -19.82 -9.95
CA GLY A 88 -0.84 -19.13 -8.82
C GLY A 88 0.06 -19.12 -7.58
N LEU A 89 0.67 -20.26 -7.25
CA LEU A 89 1.66 -20.35 -6.16
C LEU A 89 2.86 -19.46 -6.41
N PHE A 90 3.37 -19.43 -7.66
CA PHE A 90 4.49 -18.56 -8.02
C PHE A 90 4.13 -17.07 -7.90
N HIS A 91 2.94 -16.67 -8.39
CA HIS A 91 2.48 -15.30 -8.24
C HIS A 91 2.38 -14.90 -6.76
N PHE A 92 1.76 -15.71 -5.90
CA PHE A 92 1.66 -15.40 -4.47
C PHE A 92 3.02 -15.39 -3.77
N PHE A 93 3.99 -16.16 -4.22
CA PHE A 93 5.37 -16.04 -3.75
C PHE A 93 5.98 -14.67 -4.10
N GLU A 94 5.75 -14.15 -5.32
CA GLU A 94 6.20 -12.81 -5.71
C GLU A 94 5.48 -11.71 -4.90
N VAL A 95 4.16 -11.85 -4.70
CA VAL A 95 3.38 -10.93 -3.85
C VAL A 95 3.93 -10.91 -2.41
N LYS A 96 4.25 -12.08 -1.85
CA LYS A 96 4.89 -12.18 -0.54
C LYS A 96 6.19 -11.37 -0.50
N ARG A 97 7.06 -11.48 -1.50
CA ARG A 97 8.28 -10.68 -1.58
C ARG A 97 7.99 -9.18 -1.59
N LEU A 98 6.95 -8.73 -2.32
CA LEU A 98 6.54 -7.32 -2.32
C LEU A 98 6.06 -6.86 -0.94
N PHE A 99 5.36 -7.70 -0.18
CA PHE A 99 4.96 -7.39 1.19
C PHE A 99 6.18 -7.15 2.09
N PHE A 100 7.20 -8.00 2.03
CA PHE A 100 8.43 -7.80 2.78
C PHE A 100 9.22 -6.57 2.33
N VAL A 101 9.25 -6.26 1.03
CA VAL A 101 9.81 -5.00 0.53
C VAL A 101 9.04 -3.80 1.12
N ASN A 102 7.70 -3.85 1.16
CA ASN A 102 6.89 -2.80 1.78
C ASN A 102 7.22 -2.63 3.27
N PHE A 103 7.37 -3.72 4.05
CA PHE A 103 7.73 -3.63 5.46
C PHE A 103 9.13 -3.03 5.67
N ALA A 104 10.09 -3.37 4.81
CA ALA A 104 11.42 -2.75 4.83
C ALA A 104 11.37 -1.26 4.49
N VAL A 105 10.58 -0.87 3.48
CA VAL A 105 10.35 0.54 3.11
C VAL A 105 9.66 1.29 4.25
N LEU A 106 8.65 0.70 4.90
CA LEU A 106 7.97 1.31 6.06
C LEU A 106 8.97 1.62 7.18
N LEU A 107 9.79 0.65 7.55
CA LEU A 107 10.78 0.83 8.61
C LEU A 107 11.83 1.89 8.23
N ALA A 108 12.45 1.76 7.06
CA ALA A 108 13.49 2.66 6.60
C ALA A 108 12.98 4.10 6.44
N SER A 109 11.81 4.28 5.79
CA SER A 109 11.21 5.59 5.59
C SER A 109 10.73 6.21 6.90
N GLY A 110 10.25 5.41 7.85
CA GLY A 110 9.89 5.85 9.20
C GLY A 110 11.11 6.40 9.97
N LEU A 111 12.22 5.67 9.95
CA LEU A 111 13.48 6.13 10.58
C LEU A 111 14.00 7.41 9.93
N ILE A 112 14.07 7.44 8.59
CA ILE A 112 14.54 8.65 7.86
C ILE A 112 13.61 9.84 8.14
N SER A 113 12.31 9.64 8.18
CA SER A 113 11.33 10.68 8.52
C SER A 113 11.51 11.21 9.93
N PHE A 114 11.65 10.31 10.91
CA PHE A 114 11.86 10.68 12.31
C PHE A 114 13.12 11.52 12.50
N PHE A 115 14.26 11.04 12.02
CA PHE A 115 15.53 11.77 12.16
C PHE A 115 15.56 13.04 11.32
N GLY A 116 14.97 13.03 10.11
CA GLY A 116 14.90 14.19 9.24
C GLY A 116 14.03 15.31 9.83
N VAL A 117 12.85 14.98 10.34
CA VAL A 117 11.98 15.96 11.03
C VAL A 117 12.64 16.48 12.29
N ARG A 118 13.26 15.60 13.12
CA ARG A 118 14.00 16.00 14.33
C ARG A 118 15.13 16.96 13.98
N TYR A 119 15.92 16.67 12.97
CA TYR A 119 17.01 17.53 12.50
C TYR A 119 16.51 18.92 12.08
N LEU A 120 15.45 18.98 11.25
CA LEU A 120 14.88 20.26 10.81
C LEU A 120 14.22 21.03 11.95
N ARG A 121 13.61 20.34 12.93
CA ARG A 121 13.03 20.94 14.13
C ARG A 121 14.08 21.59 15.02
N GLN A 122 15.20 20.92 15.28
CA GLN A 122 16.32 21.49 16.08
C GLN A 122 16.90 22.75 15.45
N ARG A 123 16.82 22.87 14.13
CA ARG A 123 17.27 24.05 13.38
C ARG A 123 16.19 25.10 13.12
N ARG A 124 14.98 24.90 13.66
CA ARG A 124 13.79 25.75 13.40
C ARG A 124 13.46 25.89 11.91
N GLN A 125 13.65 24.81 11.12
CA GLN A 125 13.52 24.81 9.66
C GLN A 125 12.43 23.87 9.13
N THR A 126 11.56 23.35 10.00
CA THR A 126 10.44 22.46 9.61
C THR A 126 9.53 23.06 8.54
N TRP A 127 9.41 24.38 8.50
CA TRP A 127 8.62 25.09 7.49
C TRP A 127 9.06 24.81 6.04
N GLN A 128 10.31 24.40 5.84
CA GLN A 128 10.83 24.05 4.52
C GLN A 128 10.17 22.80 3.92
N LEU A 129 9.60 21.91 4.73
CA LEU A 129 8.86 20.72 4.29
C LEU A 129 7.52 21.05 3.61
N ARG A 130 6.93 22.22 3.88
CA ARG A 130 5.61 22.59 3.39
C ARG A 130 5.52 22.63 1.87
N ARG A 131 6.54 23.14 1.19
CA ARG A 131 6.54 23.24 -0.28
C ARG A 131 6.68 21.87 -0.94
N PRO A 132 7.67 21.02 -0.59
CA PRO A 132 7.74 19.66 -1.11
C PRO A 132 6.46 18.84 -0.85
N ILE A 133 5.93 18.85 0.39
CA ILE A 133 4.73 18.10 0.76
C ILE A 133 3.52 18.51 -0.10
N ARG A 134 3.33 19.81 -0.35
CA ARG A 134 2.24 20.27 -1.23
C ARG A 134 2.33 19.72 -2.65
N TRP A 135 3.52 19.59 -3.21
CA TRP A 135 3.71 18.96 -4.51
C TRP A 135 3.47 17.45 -4.46
N LEU A 136 3.94 16.78 -3.40
CA LEU A 136 3.74 15.35 -3.22
C LEU A 136 2.26 14.97 -3.02
N VAL A 137 1.43 15.84 -2.46
CA VAL A 137 -0.02 15.62 -2.34
C VAL A 137 -0.72 15.52 -3.71
N LEU A 138 -0.18 16.15 -4.75
CA LEU A 138 -0.78 16.06 -6.08
C LEU A 138 -0.71 14.64 -6.66
N ILE A 139 0.32 13.86 -6.33
CA ILE A 139 0.50 12.50 -6.82
C ILE A 139 -0.70 11.61 -6.45
N PRO A 140 -1.03 11.40 -5.15
CA PRO A 140 -2.16 10.55 -4.77
C PRO A 140 -3.51 11.09 -5.27
N VAL A 141 -3.68 12.41 -5.39
CA VAL A 141 -4.92 12.98 -5.95
C VAL A 141 -5.08 12.57 -7.41
N VAL A 142 -4.04 12.73 -8.23
CA VAL A 142 -4.07 12.32 -9.65
C VAL A 142 -4.27 10.81 -9.77
N VAL A 143 -3.58 10.01 -8.94
CA VAL A 143 -3.71 8.56 -8.96
C VAL A 143 -5.11 8.12 -8.55
N CYS A 144 -5.74 8.73 -7.54
CA CYS A 144 -7.14 8.42 -7.17
C CYS A 144 -8.11 8.66 -8.33
N PHE A 145 -7.98 9.79 -9.04
CA PHE A 145 -8.80 10.05 -10.23
C PHE A 145 -8.55 9.05 -11.35
N ALA A 146 -7.29 8.67 -11.57
CA ALA A 146 -6.93 7.67 -12.58
C ALA A 146 -7.49 6.28 -12.24
N ILE A 147 -7.43 5.87 -10.97
CA ILE A 147 -8.03 4.61 -10.49
C ILE A 147 -9.54 4.63 -10.70
N ALA A 148 -10.21 5.70 -10.32
CA ALA A 148 -11.67 5.81 -10.49
C ALA A 148 -12.12 5.76 -11.96
N ALA A 149 -11.28 6.21 -12.90
CA ALA A 149 -11.62 6.29 -14.32
C ALA A 149 -11.11 5.09 -15.16
N PHE A 150 -10.00 4.46 -14.75
CA PHE A 150 -9.25 3.52 -15.59
C PHE A 150 -8.70 2.33 -14.78
N PHE A 151 -9.46 1.80 -13.81
CA PHE A 151 -8.97 0.78 -12.89
C PHE A 151 -8.39 -0.44 -13.60
N ASP A 152 -9.11 -1.04 -14.53
CA ASP A 152 -8.68 -2.25 -15.25
C ASP A 152 -7.32 -2.05 -15.94
N THR A 153 -7.17 -0.91 -16.62
CA THR A 153 -5.90 -0.57 -17.28
C THR A 153 -4.77 -0.39 -16.26
N LEU A 154 -5.05 0.26 -15.13
CA LEU A 154 -4.06 0.46 -14.08
C LEU A 154 -3.72 -0.82 -13.34
N PHE A 155 -4.70 -1.70 -13.14
CA PHE A 155 -4.52 -3.02 -12.55
C PHE A 155 -3.56 -3.87 -13.38
N VAL A 156 -3.79 -3.96 -14.70
CA VAL A 156 -2.88 -4.64 -15.63
C VAL A 156 -1.48 -3.99 -15.63
N LYS A 157 -1.42 -2.65 -15.70
CA LYS A 157 -0.13 -1.93 -15.69
C LYS A 157 0.64 -2.11 -14.39
N PHE A 158 -0.06 -2.15 -13.25
CA PHE A 158 0.55 -2.45 -11.95
C PHE A 158 1.23 -3.83 -11.99
N HIS A 159 0.52 -4.86 -12.47
CA HIS A 159 1.08 -6.20 -12.56
C HIS A 159 2.28 -6.25 -13.52
N GLN A 160 2.20 -5.62 -14.68
CA GLN A 160 3.32 -5.53 -15.64
C GLN A 160 4.56 -4.81 -15.08
N VAL A 161 4.38 -3.84 -14.19
CA VAL A 161 5.49 -3.11 -13.56
C VAL A 161 6.17 -3.93 -12.45
N PHE A 162 5.37 -4.65 -11.66
CA PHE A 162 5.88 -5.37 -10.48
C PHE A 162 6.25 -6.83 -10.75
N PHE A 163 5.66 -7.43 -11.80
CA PHE A 163 5.87 -8.82 -12.16
C PHE A 163 6.32 -8.92 -13.63
N ASN A 164 7.47 -9.52 -13.86
CA ASN A 164 8.04 -9.69 -15.21
C ASN A 164 7.59 -11.03 -15.85
N ASN A 165 6.31 -11.37 -15.68
CA ASN A 165 5.69 -12.62 -16.15
C ASN A 165 4.17 -12.48 -16.18
N ASP A 166 3.47 -13.52 -16.64
CA ASP A 166 2.00 -13.56 -16.76
C ASP A 166 1.34 -14.47 -15.70
N ALA A 167 2.06 -14.87 -14.65
CA ALA A 167 1.56 -15.76 -13.61
C ALA A 167 0.42 -15.16 -12.77
N TRP A 168 0.21 -13.85 -12.81
CA TRP A 168 -0.90 -13.14 -12.18
C TRP A 168 -2.22 -13.24 -12.95
N MET A 169 -2.20 -13.72 -14.20
CA MET A 169 -3.41 -13.95 -15.01
C MET A 169 -4.02 -15.31 -14.66
N PHE A 170 -4.80 -15.33 -13.59
CA PHE A 170 -5.39 -16.55 -13.06
C PHE A 170 -6.54 -17.07 -13.95
N ASP A 171 -6.57 -18.39 -14.14
CA ASP A 171 -7.75 -19.11 -14.66
C ASP A 171 -8.64 -19.52 -13.48
N PRO A 172 -9.89 -19.06 -13.39
CA PRO A 172 -10.80 -19.42 -12.30
C PRO A 172 -11.02 -20.93 -12.10
N LYS A 173 -10.73 -21.76 -13.11
CA LYS A 173 -10.85 -23.22 -13.00
C LYS A 173 -9.72 -23.82 -12.18
N ASN A 174 -8.52 -23.24 -12.28
CA ASN A 174 -7.31 -23.74 -11.62
C ASN A 174 -6.99 -22.94 -10.34
N ASP A 175 -7.33 -21.64 -10.33
CA ASP A 175 -7.06 -20.68 -9.26
C ASP A 175 -8.37 -19.95 -8.87
N PRO A 176 -9.36 -20.63 -8.26
CA PRO A 176 -10.66 -20.05 -7.95
C PRO A 176 -10.58 -18.88 -6.95
N ILE A 177 -9.48 -18.69 -6.26
CA ILE A 177 -9.21 -17.53 -5.39
C ILE A 177 -9.43 -16.20 -6.11
N ILE A 178 -9.26 -16.13 -7.45
CA ILE A 178 -9.49 -14.91 -8.23
C ILE A 178 -10.94 -14.43 -8.14
N LEU A 179 -11.90 -15.35 -7.99
CA LEU A 179 -13.31 -15.02 -7.80
C LEU A 179 -13.61 -14.54 -6.37
N ALA A 180 -12.79 -14.98 -5.41
CA ALA A 180 -12.89 -14.55 -4.02
C ALA A 180 -12.24 -13.18 -3.75
N LEU A 181 -11.41 -12.70 -4.68
CA LEU A 181 -10.71 -11.39 -4.63
C LEU A 181 -11.14 -10.53 -5.83
N PRO A 182 -12.39 -10.03 -5.88
CA PRO A 182 -12.90 -9.27 -7.02
C PRO A 182 -12.18 -7.91 -7.16
N GLU A 183 -12.24 -7.33 -8.34
CA GLU A 183 -11.59 -6.05 -8.67
C GLU A 183 -12.02 -4.92 -7.73
N GLU A 184 -13.27 -4.89 -7.33
CA GLU A 184 -13.84 -3.90 -6.41
C GLU A 184 -13.16 -3.95 -5.04
N PHE A 185 -12.73 -5.13 -4.59
CA PHE A 185 -11.95 -5.27 -3.36
C PHE A 185 -10.58 -4.60 -3.50
N PHE A 186 -9.89 -4.78 -4.62
CA PHE A 186 -8.62 -4.09 -4.86
C PHE A 186 -8.80 -2.59 -5.02
N MET A 187 -9.87 -2.13 -5.68
CA MET A 187 -10.21 -0.69 -5.72
C MET A 187 -10.37 -0.11 -4.32
N LEU A 188 -11.07 -0.83 -3.42
CA LEU A 188 -11.22 -0.44 -2.02
C LEU A 188 -9.86 -0.39 -1.30
N CYS A 189 -8.99 -1.38 -1.52
CA CYS A 189 -7.63 -1.39 -0.98
C CYS A 189 -6.85 -0.13 -1.39
N PHE A 190 -6.84 0.21 -2.67
CA PHE A 190 -6.17 1.42 -3.17
C PHE A 190 -6.78 2.68 -2.57
N ALA A 191 -8.11 2.78 -2.49
CA ALA A 191 -8.79 3.95 -1.91
C ALA A 191 -8.36 4.17 -0.44
N VAL A 192 -8.26 3.10 0.36
CA VAL A 192 -7.80 3.16 1.74
C VAL A 192 -6.33 3.58 1.82
N VAL A 193 -5.44 2.97 1.03
CA VAL A 193 -4.02 3.30 0.98
C VAL A 193 -3.80 4.79 0.66
N PHE A 194 -4.45 5.30 -0.37
CA PHE A 194 -4.30 6.71 -0.74
C PHE A 194 -4.95 7.67 0.24
N THR A 195 -6.01 7.25 0.94
CA THR A 195 -6.59 8.02 2.06
C THR A 195 -5.57 8.16 3.19
N PHE A 196 -4.89 7.08 3.60
CA PHE A 196 -3.81 7.15 4.59
C PHE A 196 -2.70 8.11 4.16
N LEU A 197 -2.28 8.04 2.90
CA LEU A 197 -1.25 8.92 2.35
C LEU A 197 -1.69 10.39 2.40
N LEU A 198 -2.89 10.71 1.93
CA LEU A 198 -3.42 12.07 1.92
C LEU A 198 -3.59 12.64 3.33
N VAL A 199 -4.20 11.87 4.24
CA VAL A 199 -4.41 12.27 5.65
C VAL A 199 -3.05 12.47 6.34
N GLY A 200 -2.09 11.58 6.14
CA GLY A 200 -0.75 11.68 6.71
C GLY A 200 0.02 12.92 6.24
N LEU A 201 0.03 13.18 4.92
CA LEU A 201 0.68 14.36 4.35
C LEU A 201 -0.03 15.67 4.77
N PHE A 202 -1.37 15.68 4.77
CA PHE A 202 -2.15 16.83 5.22
C PHE A 202 -1.92 17.11 6.72
N GLY A 203 -2.00 16.09 7.57
CA GLY A 203 -1.72 16.18 9.01
C GLY A 203 -0.32 16.72 9.28
N THR A 204 0.68 16.23 8.54
CA THR A 204 2.05 16.76 8.63
C THR A 204 2.12 18.24 8.27
N ASN A 205 1.43 18.67 7.19
CA ASN A 205 1.41 20.09 6.78
C ASN A 205 0.73 20.99 7.83
N VAL A 206 -0.34 20.50 8.48
CA VAL A 206 -1.01 21.20 9.58
C VAL A 206 -0.10 21.29 10.82
N ALA A 207 0.55 20.19 11.19
CA ALA A 207 1.50 20.17 12.32
C ALA A 207 2.64 21.18 12.14
N ILE A 208 3.21 21.26 10.93
CA ILE A 208 4.26 22.23 10.61
C ILE A 208 3.75 23.69 10.73
N LYS A 209 2.48 23.96 10.39
CA LYS A 209 1.91 25.32 10.59
C LYS A 209 1.90 25.69 12.06
N ARG A 210 1.42 24.80 12.91
CA ARG A 210 1.30 25.05 14.37
C ARG A 210 2.66 25.26 15.03
N LEU A 211 3.70 24.54 14.58
CA LEU A 211 5.07 24.70 15.08
C LEU A 211 5.72 26.06 14.74
N LYS A 212 5.15 26.81 13.79
CA LYS A 212 5.64 28.16 13.42
C LYS A 212 5.10 29.27 14.32
N GLU A 213 4.00 28.99 15.02
CA GLU A 213 3.28 29.95 15.86
C GLU A 213 3.77 29.93 17.33
N ILE A 214 4.73 29.03 17.64
CA ILE A 214 5.44 28.93 18.91
C ILE A 214 6.92 29.30 18.71
#